data_298b789e3186065b5eb9a83ef791209c
#
_entry.id   298b789e3186065b5eb9a83ef791209c
#
_cell.length_a   1.000
_cell.length_b   1.000
_cell.length_c   1.000
_cell.angle_alpha   90.00
_cell.angle_beta   90.00
_cell.angle_gamma   90.00
#
_symmetry.space_group_name_H-M   'P 1'
#
loop_
_entity.id
_entity.type
_entity.pdbx_description
1 polymer ?
#
loop_
_entity_poly.entity_id
_entity_poly.type
_entity_poly.pdbx_seq_one_letter_code
_entity_poly.pdbx_strand_id
1 'polypeptide(L)'
;MKNRIFALLLALCLLLTAAATAEETRKIVVTGTATVSVEADRAILSLGVRSTADDAARASAENATAVEALKTALTNAGIQAGDITTSYYYVSPMYDYSSSDMEKVLGYQVNHVLNVLVKDLDRTGEMIDLALASGASTCDGVSFQSSQASAAYDQVLVTAIKEGRRKAELMALGCGRILGELVLVEENYGDYGGALVARSEASMDKGAGTQIVSNSLSYSATVTMTFLMQ
;
A
#
# COMPACT_ATOMS: atom_id res chain seq x y z
N MET A 1 41.74 36.88 -54.19
CA MET A 1 42.19 36.64 -52.80
C MET A 1 41.04 36.48 -51.85
N LYS A 2 39.99 37.28 -51.90
CA LYS A 2 38.80 37.20 -50.96
C LYS A 2 38.08 35.84 -50.95
N ASN A 3 37.92 35.21 -52.16
CA ASN A 3 37.20 33.92 -52.25
C ASN A 3 38.02 32.74 -51.68
N ARG A 4 39.36 32.83 -51.68
CA ARG A 4 40.21 31.78 -51.07
C ARG A 4 40.23 31.87 -49.55
N ILE A 5 40.12 33.07 -48.97
CA ILE A 5 40.04 33.30 -47.54
C ILE A 5 38.69 32.84 -47.03
N PHE A 6 37.61 33.08 -47.79
CA PHE A 6 36.26 32.62 -47.41
C PHE A 6 36.13 31.09 -47.43
N ALA A 7 36.75 30.43 -48.44
CA ALA A 7 36.79 28.96 -48.51
C ALA A 7 37.62 28.35 -47.38
N LEU A 8 38.70 28.98 -46.94
CA LEU A 8 39.52 28.56 -45.81
C LEU A 8 38.79 28.75 -44.47
N LEU A 9 38.04 29.83 -44.28
CA LEU A 9 37.23 30.05 -43.11
C LEU A 9 36.06 29.07 -43.03
N LEU A 10 35.42 28.75 -44.17
CA LEU A 10 34.34 27.77 -44.22
C LEU A 10 34.84 26.34 -43.91
N ALA A 11 36.01 25.97 -44.43
CA ALA A 11 36.67 24.70 -44.13
C ALA A 11 37.11 24.57 -42.67
N LEU A 12 37.56 25.68 -42.05
CA LEU A 12 37.92 25.74 -40.63
C LEU A 12 36.71 25.60 -39.73
N CYS A 13 35.54 26.22 -40.09
CA CYS A 13 34.30 26.06 -39.38
C CYS A 13 33.76 24.62 -39.48
N LEU A 14 33.88 23.98 -40.64
CA LEU A 14 33.50 22.56 -40.84
C LEU A 14 34.37 21.58 -40.03
N LEU A 15 35.65 21.91 -39.84
CA LEU A 15 36.55 21.10 -39.01
C LEU A 15 36.31 21.27 -37.52
N LEU A 16 35.80 22.41 -37.08
CA LEU A 16 35.41 22.65 -35.67
C LEU A 16 34.12 21.97 -35.27
N THR A 17 33.23 21.67 -36.22
CA THR A 17 31.97 20.93 -35.92
C THR A 17 32.16 19.41 -35.84
N ALA A 18 33.28 18.88 -36.35
CA ALA A 18 33.56 17.43 -36.27
C ALA A 18 34.15 16.96 -34.93
N ALA A 19 34.46 17.88 -34.01
CA ALA A 19 35.04 17.54 -32.71
C ALA A 19 34.01 17.38 -31.59
N ALA A 20 32.71 17.53 -31.86
CA ALA A 20 31.66 17.10 -30.93
C ALA A 20 31.43 15.60 -31.09
N THR A 21 32.47 14.79 -30.84
CA THR A 21 32.27 13.37 -30.56
C THR A 21 31.45 13.32 -29.26
N ALA A 22 30.18 12.98 -29.39
CA ALA A 22 29.41 12.58 -28.23
C ALA A 22 30.23 11.45 -27.58
N GLU A 23 30.82 11.76 -26.44
CA GLU A 23 31.46 10.76 -25.59
C GLU A 23 30.39 9.75 -25.28
N GLU A 24 30.45 8.60 -25.94
CA GLU A 24 29.52 7.50 -25.71
C GLU A 24 29.70 7.10 -24.27
N THR A 25 28.91 7.71 -23.39
CA THR A 25 28.95 7.43 -21.94
C THR A 25 28.56 5.98 -21.77
N ARG A 26 29.55 5.13 -21.56
CA ARG A 26 29.35 3.70 -21.29
C ARG A 26 28.66 3.58 -19.96
N LYS A 27 27.45 3.03 -19.97
CA LYS A 27 26.58 2.93 -18.82
C LYS A 27 26.26 1.47 -18.49
N ILE A 28 26.16 1.18 -17.21
CA ILE A 28 25.55 -0.04 -16.69
C ILE A 28 24.23 0.36 -16.06
N VAL A 29 23.16 -0.30 -16.47
CA VAL A 29 21.84 -0.20 -15.85
C VAL A 29 21.55 -1.53 -15.17
N VAL A 30 21.21 -1.46 -13.89
CA VAL A 30 20.91 -2.64 -13.06
C VAL A 30 19.63 -2.43 -12.28
N THR A 31 18.98 -3.53 -11.97
CA THR A 31 17.87 -3.54 -11.02
C THR A 31 18.29 -4.29 -9.76
N GLY A 32 18.21 -3.60 -8.64
CA GLY A 32 18.36 -4.19 -7.32
C GLY A 32 16.98 -4.49 -6.72
N THR A 33 16.83 -5.66 -6.11
CA THR A 33 15.60 -6.08 -5.44
C THR A 33 15.93 -6.66 -4.09
N ALA A 34 15.08 -6.39 -3.11
CA ALA A 34 15.15 -7.04 -1.81
C ALA A 34 13.75 -7.28 -1.27
N THR A 35 13.65 -8.23 -0.36
CA THR A 35 12.39 -8.59 0.32
C THR A 35 12.70 -8.91 1.78
N VAL A 36 11.81 -8.51 2.68
CA VAL A 36 11.83 -8.90 4.10
C VAL A 36 10.45 -9.36 4.52
N SER A 37 10.40 -10.35 5.41
CA SER A 37 9.17 -10.75 6.07
C SER A 37 9.18 -10.24 7.51
N VAL A 38 8.08 -9.63 7.95
CA VAL A 38 7.84 -9.23 9.33
C VAL A 38 6.54 -9.84 9.82
N GLU A 39 6.45 -10.13 11.09
CA GLU A 39 5.21 -10.63 11.68
C GLU A 39 4.20 -9.49 11.81
N ALA A 40 2.93 -9.80 11.56
CA ALA A 40 1.85 -8.89 11.89
C ALA A 40 1.75 -8.78 13.41
N ASP A 41 1.56 -7.56 13.92
CA ASP A 41 1.39 -7.27 15.35
C ASP A 41 0.08 -6.55 15.65
N ARG A 42 -0.72 -6.31 14.62
CA ARG A 42 -2.03 -5.65 14.72
C ARG A 42 -2.94 -6.01 13.56
N ALA A 43 -4.25 -5.82 13.75
CA ALA A 43 -5.25 -6.00 12.73
C ALA A 43 -6.16 -4.77 12.63
N ILE A 44 -6.64 -4.47 11.44
CA ILE A 44 -7.73 -3.53 11.22
C ILE A 44 -8.98 -4.35 10.88
N LEU A 45 -10.02 -4.18 11.69
CA LEU A 45 -11.35 -4.72 11.43
C LEU A 45 -12.16 -3.67 10.67
N SER A 46 -12.77 -4.07 9.56
CA SER A 46 -13.72 -3.25 8.82
C SER A 46 -15.15 -3.65 9.27
N LEU A 47 -15.76 -2.81 10.09
CA LEU A 47 -17.06 -3.08 10.72
C LEU A 47 -18.13 -2.17 10.12
N GLY A 48 -19.13 -2.76 9.46
CA GLY A 48 -20.26 -2.04 8.87
C GLY A 48 -21.44 -1.92 9.84
N VAL A 49 -21.97 -0.71 9.99
CA VAL A 49 -23.23 -0.41 10.70
C VAL A 49 -24.25 0.07 9.69
N ARG A 50 -25.34 -0.67 9.54
CA ARG A 50 -26.40 -0.35 8.61
C ARG A 50 -27.69 0.00 9.34
N SER A 51 -28.34 1.09 8.92
CA SER A 51 -29.65 1.53 9.42
C SER A 51 -30.56 1.87 8.25
N THR A 52 -31.88 1.66 8.43
CA THR A 52 -32.90 1.97 7.42
C THR A 52 -34.08 2.63 8.08
N ALA A 53 -34.63 3.71 7.45
CA ALA A 53 -35.83 4.36 7.92
C ALA A 53 -36.61 4.99 6.74
N ASP A 54 -37.80 5.50 7.00
CA ASP A 54 -38.68 6.12 6.00
C ASP A 54 -38.09 7.42 5.42
N ASP A 55 -37.25 8.11 6.20
CA ASP A 55 -36.55 9.33 5.80
C ASP A 55 -35.05 9.27 6.17
N ALA A 56 -34.26 10.08 5.43
CA ALA A 56 -32.81 10.09 5.56
C ALA A 56 -32.31 10.60 6.93
N ALA A 57 -33.01 11.57 7.54
CA ALA A 57 -32.62 12.15 8.83
C ALA A 57 -32.80 11.13 9.95
N ARG A 58 -33.91 10.40 9.92
CA ARG A 58 -34.19 9.32 10.90
C ARG A 58 -33.22 8.16 10.72
N ALA A 59 -32.96 7.72 9.48
CA ALA A 59 -31.97 6.66 9.21
C ALA A 59 -30.58 7.04 9.73
N SER A 60 -30.19 8.33 9.56
CA SER A 60 -28.91 8.86 10.07
C SER A 60 -28.84 8.92 11.59
N ALA A 61 -29.93 9.33 12.24
CA ALA A 61 -30.02 9.40 13.70
C ALA A 61 -29.94 8.00 14.34
N GLU A 62 -30.66 7.03 13.78
CA GLU A 62 -30.61 5.62 14.22
C GLU A 62 -29.21 5.03 14.02
N ASN A 63 -28.55 5.35 12.88
CA ASN A 63 -27.17 4.93 12.63
C ASN A 63 -26.19 5.53 13.65
N ALA A 64 -26.29 6.82 13.92
CA ALA A 64 -25.44 7.48 14.91
C ALA A 64 -25.56 6.82 16.30
N THR A 65 -26.78 6.46 16.72
CA THR A 65 -27.03 5.77 17.98
C THR A 65 -26.38 4.38 18.01
N ALA A 66 -26.52 3.60 16.94
CA ALA A 66 -25.91 2.27 16.83
C ALA A 66 -24.36 2.34 16.79
N VAL A 67 -23.80 3.29 16.06
CA VAL A 67 -22.35 3.53 16.02
C VAL A 67 -21.80 3.92 17.38
N GLU A 68 -22.50 4.77 18.13
CA GLU A 68 -22.05 5.17 19.48
C GLU A 68 -22.10 4.02 20.46
N ALA A 69 -23.13 3.15 20.38
CA ALA A 69 -23.20 1.93 21.18
C ALA A 69 -22.04 0.98 20.86
N LEU A 70 -21.75 0.77 19.58
CA LEU A 70 -20.62 -0.04 19.11
C LEU A 70 -19.28 0.52 19.61
N LYS A 71 -19.04 1.83 19.44
CA LYS A 71 -17.81 2.49 19.91
C LYS A 71 -17.64 2.35 21.42
N THR A 72 -18.73 2.53 22.17
CA THR A 72 -18.74 2.36 23.63
C THR A 72 -18.37 0.93 24.03
N ALA A 73 -18.95 -0.08 23.38
CA ALA A 73 -18.64 -1.47 23.66
C ALA A 73 -17.16 -1.79 23.39
N LEU A 74 -16.64 -1.36 22.24
CA LEU A 74 -15.23 -1.58 21.86
C LEU A 74 -14.27 -0.85 22.82
N THR A 75 -14.59 0.38 23.24
CA THR A 75 -13.73 1.13 24.18
C THR A 75 -13.75 0.50 25.57
N ASN A 76 -14.88 0.01 26.03
CA ASN A 76 -14.99 -0.74 27.28
C ASN A 76 -14.20 -2.06 27.25
N ALA A 77 -14.05 -2.66 26.07
CA ALA A 77 -13.20 -3.83 25.85
C ALA A 77 -11.71 -3.51 25.67
N GLY A 78 -11.31 -2.23 25.77
CA GLY A 78 -9.92 -1.78 25.77
C GLY A 78 -9.40 -1.24 24.43
N ILE A 79 -10.23 -1.10 23.41
CA ILE A 79 -9.87 -0.39 22.18
C ILE A 79 -9.79 1.11 22.49
N GLN A 80 -8.70 1.77 22.11
CA GLN A 80 -8.58 3.21 22.32
C GLN A 80 -9.51 3.97 21.36
N ALA A 81 -10.12 5.05 21.82
CA ALA A 81 -11.03 5.84 20.99
C ALA A 81 -10.37 6.36 19.69
N GLY A 82 -9.08 6.67 19.72
CA GLY A 82 -8.31 7.07 18.55
C GLY A 82 -8.01 5.94 17.56
N ASP A 83 -8.18 4.69 17.98
CA ASP A 83 -8.00 3.50 17.13
C ASP A 83 -9.31 3.13 16.36
N ILE A 84 -10.39 3.88 16.57
CA ILE A 84 -11.67 3.71 15.88
C ILE A 84 -11.88 4.90 14.94
N THR A 85 -11.87 4.67 13.65
CA THR A 85 -12.00 5.70 12.63
C THR A 85 -13.12 5.36 11.65
N THR A 86 -13.76 6.38 11.07
CA THR A 86 -14.70 6.18 9.97
C THR A 86 -13.92 5.98 8.67
N SER A 87 -14.16 4.85 8.01
CA SER A 87 -13.63 4.56 6.68
C SER A 87 -14.58 5.05 5.59
N TYR A 88 -15.88 4.88 5.81
CA TYR A 88 -16.89 5.18 4.80
C TYR A 88 -18.22 5.53 5.46
N TYR A 89 -18.91 6.54 4.91
CA TYR A 89 -20.28 6.92 5.33
C TYR A 89 -21.09 7.30 4.10
N TYR A 90 -22.22 6.64 3.91
CA TYR A 90 -23.08 6.87 2.76
C TYR A 90 -24.55 6.72 3.11
N VAL A 91 -25.37 7.66 2.63
CA VAL A 91 -26.84 7.63 2.74
C VAL A 91 -27.42 7.52 1.36
N SER A 92 -28.30 6.55 1.13
CA SER A 92 -28.94 6.33 -0.18
C SER A 92 -30.43 6.04 -0.04
N PRO A 93 -31.24 6.46 -1.01
CA PRO A 93 -32.61 5.99 -1.12
C PRO A 93 -32.65 4.50 -1.50
N MET A 94 -33.63 3.78 -1.00
CA MET A 94 -34.00 2.44 -1.42
C MET A 94 -35.19 2.51 -2.36
N TYR A 95 -35.08 1.90 -3.54
CA TYR A 95 -36.12 1.92 -4.56
C TYR A 95 -36.87 0.59 -4.65
N ASP A 96 -38.12 0.65 -5.05
CA ASP A 96 -38.93 -0.54 -5.36
C ASP A 96 -38.63 -1.04 -6.80
N TYR A 97 -37.78 -2.05 -6.89
CA TYR A 97 -37.45 -2.66 -8.19
C TYR A 97 -38.45 -3.73 -8.64
N SER A 98 -39.49 -4.02 -7.84
CA SER A 98 -40.50 -5.02 -8.18
C SER A 98 -41.68 -4.43 -8.98
N SER A 99 -41.84 -3.11 -8.95
CA SER A 99 -42.88 -2.39 -9.67
C SER A 99 -42.36 -1.81 -11.00
N SER A 100 -43.25 -1.59 -11.95
CA SER A 100 -42.93 -0.86 -13.19
C SER A 100 -42.59 0.61 -12.94
N ASP A 101 -42.83 1.11 -11.74
CA ASP A 101 -42.51 2.47 -11.29
C ASP A 101 -41.22 2.42 -10.45
N MET A 102 -40.07 2.36 -11.15
CA MET A 102 -38.75 2.29 -10.52
C MET A 102 -38.34 3.59 -9.78
N GLU A 103 -39.20 4.61 -9.75
CA GLU A 103 -38.94 5.88 -9.06
C GLU A 103 -39.51 5.90 -7.63
N LYS A 104 -40.25 4.85 -7.23
CA LYS A 104 -40.84 4.81 -5.90
C LYS A 104 -39.78 4.53 -4.83
N VAL A 105 -39.48 5.54 -4.02
CA VAL A 105 -38.60 5.41 -2.85
C VAL A 105 -39.35 4.67 -1.74
N LEU A 106 -38.77 3.58 -1.25
CA LEU A 106 -39.27 2.78 -0.11
C LEU A 106 -38.78 3.28 1.24
N GLY A 107 -37.68 4.05 1.25
CA GLY A 107 -37.02 4.56 2.43
C GLY A 107 -35.58 4.93 2.13
N TYR A 108 -34.82 5.12 3.20
CA TYR A 108 -33.40 5.48 3.12
C TYR A 108 -32.56 4.50 3.93
N GLN A 109 -31.38 4.21 3.40
CA GLN A 109 -30.40 3.36 4.05
C GLN A 109 -29.12 4.16 4.32
N VAL A 110 -28.58 4.00 5.52
CA VAL A 110 -27.24 4.47 5.89
C VAL A 110 -26.30 3.26 5.97
N ASN A 111 -25.15 3.38 5.34
CA ASN A 111 -24.03 2.48 5.52
C ASN A 111 -22.88 3.27 6.13
N HIS A 112 -22.44 2.86 7.32
CA HIS A 112 -21.34 3.49 8.03
C HIS A 112 -20.30 2.41 8.34
N VAL A 113 -19.12 2.52 7.77
CA VAL A 113 -18.03 1.56 7.97
C VAL A 113 -16.96 2.19 8.86
N LEU A 114 -16.66 1.48 9.95
CA LEU A 114 -15.59 1.82 10.88
C LEU A 114 -14.39 0.93 10.65
N ASN A 115 -13.20 1.52 10.67
CA ASN A 115 -11.94 0.80 10.81
C ASN A 115 -11.54 0.82 12.28
N VAL A 116 -11.35 -0.36 12.84
CA VAL A 116 -10.98 -0.57 14.25
C VAL A 116 -9.62 -1.24 14.31
N LEU A 117 -8.63 -0.55 14.88
CA LEU A 117 -7.29 -1.08 15.07
C LEU A 117 -7.23 -1.92 16.36
N VAL A 118 -6.99 -3.21 16.18
CA VAL A 118 -6.77 -4.18 17.26
C VAL A 118 -5.28 -4.45 17.36
N LYS A 119 -4.66 -4.09 18.49
CA LYS A 119 -3.20 -4.23 18.74
C LYS A 119 -2.83 -5.58 19.36
N ASP A 120 -3.82 -6.30 19.86
CA ASP A 120 -3.65 -7.65 20.40
C ASP A 120 -4.36 -8.63 19.45
N LEU A 121 -3.56 -9.31 18.63
CA LEU A 121 -4.09 -10.19 17.58
C LEU A 121 -4.89 -11.38 18.14
N ASP A 122 -4.54 -11.85 19.34
CA ASP A 122 -5.24 -12.99 19.97
C ASP A 122 -6.69 -12.62 20.31
N ARG A 123 -6.99 -11.32 20.48
CA ARG A 123 -8.31 -10.80 20.77
C ARG A 123 -9.13 -10.41 19.53
N THR A 124 -8.56 -10.59 18.32
CA THR A 124 -9.24 -10.15 17.09
C THR A 124 -10.61 -10.79 16.91
N GLY A 125 -10.72 -12.10 17.14
CA GLY A 125 -11.99 -12.81 17.07
C GLY A 125 -13.00 -12.33 18.13
N GLU A 126 -12.55 -12.15 19.37
CA GLU A 126 -13.37 -11.58 20.47
C GLU A 126 -13.94 -10.20 20.09
N MET A 127 -13.13 -9.34 19.48
CA MET A 127 -13.56 -8.01 19.06
C MET A 127 -14.60 -8.05 17.94
N ILE A 128 -14.49 -9.00 17.02
CA ILE A 128 -15.50 -9.22 15.97
C ILE A 128 -16.82 -9.67 16.59
N ASP A 129 -16.79 -10.67 17.45
CA ASP A 129 -18.00 -11.20 18.11
C ASP A 129 -18.67 -10.11 18.95
N LEU A 130 -17.90 -9.34 19.72
CA LEU A 130 -18.39 -8.20 20.49
C LEU A 130 -19.02 -7.13 19.59
N ALA A 131 -18.38 -6.79 18.47
CA ALA A 131 -18.88 -5.78 17.56
C ALA A 131 -20.23 -6.17 16.96
N LEU A 132 -20.37 -7.42 16.51
CA LEU A 132 -21.62 -7.94 15.97
C LEU A 132 -22.73 -7.97 17.03
N ALA A 133 -22.40 -8.30 18.28
CA ALA A 133 -23.35 -8.26 19.39
C ALA A 133 -23.75 -6.82 19.81
N SER A 134 -22.93 -5.81 19.45
CA SER A 134 -23.09 -4.41 19.90
C SER A 134 -23.58 -3.46 18.82
N GLY A 135 -24.06 -3.97 17.66
CA GLY A 135 -24.71 -3.14 16.65
C GLY A 135 -23.99 -3.08 15.30
N ALA A 136 -22.84 -3.74 15.14
CA ALA A 136 -22.29 -3.95 13.81
C ALA A 136 -23.19 -4.91 13.03
N SER A 137 -23.51 -4.55 11.80
CA SER A 137 -24.32 -5.36 10.88
C SER A 137 -23.46 -6.35 10.11
N THR A 138 -22.18 -5.98 9.84
CA THR A 138 -21.22 -6.77 9.07
C THR A 138 -19.81 -6.60 9.62
N CYS A 139 -18.97 -7.62 9.38
CA CYS A 139 -17.53 -7.51 9.40
C CYS A 139 -17.05 -7.76 7.98
N ASP A 140 -16.67 -6.69 7.26
CA ASP A 140 -16.37 -6.74 5.83
C ASP A 140 -14.95 -7.24 5.55
N GLY A 141 -14.12 -7.36 6.59
CA GLY A 141 -12.79 -7.94 6.47
C GLY A 141 -11.87 -7.66 7.66
N VAL A 142 -10.79 -8.42 7.69
CA VAL A 142 -9.67 -8.27 8.62
C VAL A 142 -8.40 -8.05 7.81
N SER A 143 -7.72 -6.93 8.03
CA SER A 143 -6.44 -6.61 7.40
C SER A 143 -5.34 -6.62 8.45
N PHE A 144 -4.35 -7.48 8.28
CA PHE A 144 -3.20 -7.53 9.18
C PHE A 144 -2.16 -6.50 8.82
N GLN A 145 -1.53 -5.92 9.83
CA GLN A 145 -0.50 -4.91 9.69
C GLN A 145 0.64 -5.14 10.69
N SER A 146 1.79 -4.51 10.41
CA SER A 146 2.91 -4.45 11.34
C SER A 146 3.21 -3.01 11.72
N SER A 147 3.43 -2.75 13.01
CA SER A 147 3.91 -1.46 13.49
C SER A 147 5.29 -1.11 12.95
N GLN A 148 6.01 -2.13 12.47
CA GLN A 148 7.36 -1.99 11.92
C GLN A 148 7.37 -1.88 10.38
N ALA A 149 6.20 -1.75 9.74
CA ALA A 149 6.06 -1.71 8.28
C ALA A 149 7.01 -0.68 7.62
N SER A 150 7.01 0.56 8.14
CA SER A 150 7.88 1.63 7.62
C SER A 150 9.37 1.30 7.80
N ALA A 151 9.78 0.89 9.00
CA ALA A 151 11.19 0.54 9.27
C ALA A 151 11.64 -0.68 8.44
N ALA A 152 10.75 -1.65 8.24
CA ALA A 152 11.02 -2.81 7.39
C ALA A 152 11.19 -2.39 5.93
N TYR A 153 10.35 -1.47 5.45
CA TYR A 153 10.46 -0.94 4.10
C TYR A 153 11.78 -0.16 3.89
N ASP A 154 12.15 0.72 4.84
CA ASP A 154 13.42 1.44 4.78
C ASP A 154 14.63 0.49 4.71
N GLN A 155 14.61 -0.58 5.51
CA GLN A 155 15.65 -1.60 5.50
C GLN A 155 15.72 -2.34 4.15
N VAL A 156 14.57 -2.68 3.58
CA VAL A 156 14.48 -3.36 2.29
C VAL A 156 14.98 -2.47 1.17
N LEU A 157 14.63 -1.19 1.17
CA LEU A 157 15.08 -0.21 0.18
C LEU A 157 16.61 -0.09 0.18
N VAL A 158 17.21 0.07 1.37
CA VAL A 158 18.68 0.10 1.50
C VAL A 158 19.32 -1.21 1.01
N THR A 159 18.70 -2.35 1.27
CA THR A 159 19.21 -3.65 0.84
C THR A 159 19.11 -3.81 -0.68
N ALA A 160 18.01 -3.35 -1.29
CA ALA A 160 17.84 -3.33 -2.75
C ALA A 160 18.92 -2.48 -3.45
N ILE A 161 19.23 -1.31 -2.90
CA ILE A 161 20.31 -0.44 -3.42
C ILE A 161 21.67 -1.14 -3.34
N LYS A 162 22.00 -1.77 -2.21
CA LYS A 162 23.25 -2.53 -2.04
C LYS A 162 23.34 -3.67 -3.05
N GLU A 163 22.26 -4.42 -3.25
CA GLU A 163 22.21 -5.53 -4.20
C GLU A 163 22.37 -5.06 -5.64
N GLY A 164 21.72 -3.98 -6.02
CA GLY A 164 21.90 -3.39 -7.36
C GLY A 164 23.33 -2.92 -7.58
N ARG A 165 23.96 -2.25 -6.60
CA ARG A 165 25.38 -1.85 -6.69
C ARG A 165 26.30 -3.06 -6.85
N ARG A 166 26.12 -4.10 -6.06
CA ARG A 166 26.86 -5.36 -6.17
C ARG A 166 26.73 -5.98 -7.57
N LYS A 167 25.53 -6.00 -8.14
CA LYS A 167 25.31 -6.46 -9.53
C LYS A 167 26.08 -5.62 -10.54
N ALA A 168 26.04 -4.28 -10.40
CA ALA A 168 26.76 -3.38 -11.27
C ALA A 168 28.29 -3.60 -11.21
N GLU A 169 28.84 -3.82 -10.02
CA GLU A 169 30.27 -4.13 -9.83
C GLU A 169 30.66 -5.43 -10.53
N LEU A 170 29.87 -6.49 -10.39
CA LEU A 170 30.10 -7.76 -11.08
C LEU A 170 30.00 -7.64 -12.60
N MET A 171 29.06 -6.83 -13.12
CA MET A 171 28.90 -6.59 -14.55
C MET A 171 30.09 -5.80 -15.11
N ALA A 172 30.53 -4.74 -14.42
CA ALA A 172 31.71 -3.99 -14.81
C ALA A 172 32.94 -4.89 -14.86
N LEU A 173 33.20 -5.69 -13.84
CA LEU A 173 34.30 -6.64 -13.76
C LEU A 173 34.23 -7.66 -14.89
N GLY A 174 33.07 -8.25 -15.17
CA GLY A 174 32.85 -9.20 -16.25
C GLY A 174 33.14 -8.62 -17.64
N CYS A 175 33.00 -7.30 -17.80
CA CYS A 175 33.35 -6.57 -19.01
C CYS A 175 34.83 -6.11 -19.05
N GLY A 176 35.64 -6.46 -18.05
CA GLY A 176 37.04 -6.00 -17.94
C GLY A 176 37.13 -4.49 -17.65
N ARG A 177 36.14 -3.94 -16.92
CA ARG A 177 36.00 -2.52 -16.61
C ARG A 177 35.85 -2.31 -15.12
N ILE A 178 35.96 -1.05 -14.70
CA ILE A 178 35.70 -0.62 -13.29
C ILE A 178 34.37 0.11 -13.26
N LEU A 179 33.58 -0.15 -12.19
CA LEU A 179 32.35 0.59 -11.96
C LEU A 179 32.70 2.05 -11.62
N GLY A 180 32.08 2.96 -12.34
CA GLY A 180 32.23 4.39 -12.16
C GLY A 180 31.15 4.98 -11.25
N GLU A 181 30.88 6.27 -11.46
CA GLU A 181 29.95 7.05 -10.66
C GLU A 181 28.49 6.60 -10.88
N LEU A 182 27.69 6.68 -9.83
CA LEU A 182 26.25 6.53 -9.87
C LEU A 182 25.64 7.80 -10.48
N VAL A 183 24.93 7.65 -11.58
CA VAL A 183 24.29 8.75 -12.34
C VAL A 183 22.85 8.95 -11.96
N LEU A 184 22.12 7.83 -11.76
CA LEU A 184 20.68 7.86 -11.54
C LEU A 184 20.27 6.69 -10.64
N VAL A 185 19.36 6.99 -9.70
CA VAL A 185 18.63 5.99 -8.91
C VAL A 185 17.16 6.31 -9.04
N GLU A 186 16.39 5.31 -9.42
CA GLU A 186 14.93 5.40 -9.50
C GLU A 186 14.34 4.25 -8.70
N GLU A 187 13.44 4.59 -7.80
CA GLU A 187 12.64 3.61 -7.09
C GLU A 187 11.45 3.22 -7.99
N ASN A 188 11.34 1.93 -8.27
CA ASN A 188 10.16 1.41 -8.93
C ASN A 188 9.12 1.12 -7.86
N TYR A 189 8.15 2.03 -7.73
CA TYR A 189 7.07 1.89 -6.78
C TYR A 189 6.29 0.59 -7.05
N GLY A 190 6.58 -0.42 -6.25
CA GLY A 190 5.73 -1.58 -6.07
C GLY A 190 4.65 -1.29 -5.04
N ASP A 191 3.72 -2.20 -4.91
CA ASP A 191 2.64 -2.11 -3.93
C ASP A 191 3.22 -1.95 -2.50
N TYR A 192 2.98 -0.80 -1.85
CA TYR A 192 3.37 -0.52 -0.46
C TYR A 192 2.61 -1.37 0.57
N GLY A 193 1.63 -2.14 0.13
CA GLY A 193 0.91 -3.11 0.93
C GLY A 193 1.75 -4.38 1.10
N GLY A 194 2.13 -4.72 2.32
CA GLY A 194 2.74 -6.00 2.60
C GLY A 194 1.86 -7.13 2.07
N ALA A 195 2.37 -7.91 1.12
CA ALA A 195 1.65 -9.09 0.66
C ALA A 195 1.60 -10.13 1.79
N LEU A 196 0.41 -10.68 2.03
CA LEU A 196 0.24 -11.77 3.00
C LEU A 196 0.99 -13.01 2.50
N VAL A 197 1.94 -13.49 3.28
CA VAL A 197 2.60 -14.77 3.02
C VAL A 197 1.90 -15.83 3.85
N ALA A 198 1.29 -16.79 3.20
CA ALA A 198 0.61 -17.89 3.88
C ALA A 198 1.60 -18.67 4.75
N ARG A 199 1.33 -18.73 6.05
CA ARG A 199 2.06 -19.62 6.97
C ARG A 199 1.35 -20.98 6.99
N SER A 200 2.06 -22.03 6.69
CA SER A 200 1.52 -23.39 6.54
C SER A 200 1.34 -24.17 7.85
N GLU A 201 1.15 -23.53 8.99
CA GLU A 201 0.88 -24.24 10.24
C GLU A 201 -0.19 -23.51 11.06
N ALA A 202 -1.46 -23.87 10.81
CA ALA A 202 -2.55 -23.57 11.73
C ALA A 202 -2.78 -24.75 12.64
N SER A 203 -2.36 -24.67 13.90
CA SER A 203 -2.87 -25.55 14.95
C SER A 203 -4.31 -25.12 15.25
N MET A 204 -5.27 -25.92 14.82
CA MET A 204 -6.69 -25.74 15.14
C MET A 204 -6.89 -26.16 16.60
N ASP A 205 -6.89 -25.19 17.51
CA ASP A 205 -7.50 -25.39 18.83
C ASP A 205 -8.98 -24.99 18.72
N LYS A 206 -9.86 -25.94 19.06
CA LYS A 206 -11.31 -25.80 18.86
C LYS A 206 -11.91 -25.04 20.07
N GLY A 207 -11.77 -23.73 20.08
CA GLY A 207 -12.52 -22.85 20.98
C GLY A 207 -13.86 -22.42 20.37
N ALA A 208 -14.89 -22.18 21.19
CA ALA A 208 -16.14 -21.56 20.76
C ALA A 208 -15.90 -20.05 20.57
N GLY A 209 -15.86 -19.56 19.31
CA GLY A 209 -15.67 -18.16 18.95
C GLY A 209 -15.04 -18.00 17.58
N THR A 210 -15.05 -16.78 17.04
CA THR A 210 -14.42 -16.46 15.74
C THR A 210 -12.91 -16.58 15.87
N GLN A 211 -12.31 -17.52 15.10
CA GLN A 211 -10.86 -17.73 15.08
C GLN A 211 -10.25 -17.01 13.89
N ILE A 212 -9.30 -16.14 14.16
CA ILE A 212 -8.54 -15.37 13.16
C ILE A 212 -7.07 -15.73 13.30
N VAL A 213 -6.47 -16.20 12.21
CA VAL A 213 -5.06 -16.57 12.16
C VAL A 213 -4.28 -15.46 11.45
N SER A 214 -3.28 -14.91 12.12
CA SER A 214 -2.38 -13.91 11.54
C SER A 214 -1.30 -14.58 10.68
N ASN A 215 -0.90 -13.88 9.61
CA ASN A 215 0.19 -14.30 8.74
C ASN A 215 1.34 -13.29 8.80
N SER A 216 2.54 -13.71 8.37
CA SER A 216 3.63 -12.77 8.14
C SER A 216 3.36 -11.91 6.90
N LEU A 217 3.86 -10.67 6.95
CA LEU A 217 3.75 -9.67 5.89
C LEU A 217 5.09 -9.60 5.16
N SER A 218 5.06 -9.58 3.84
CA SER A 218 6.25 -9.46 3.00
C SER A 218 6.32 -8.06 2.40
N TYR A 219 7.41 -7.36 2.66
CA TYR A 219 7.72 -6.06 2.07
C TYR A 219 8.84 -6.22 1.05
N SER A 220 8.70 -5.63 -0.13
CA SER A 220 9.71 -5.66 -1.19
C SER A 220 9.98 -4.27 -1.72
N ALA A 221 11.24 -4.01 -2.10
CA ALA A 221 11.63 -2.82 -2.82
C ALA A 221 12.41 -3.20 -4.08
N THR A 222 12.22 -2.41 -5.13
CA THR A 222 12.91 -2.55 -6.40
C THR A 222 13.44 -1.19 -6.82
N VAL A 223 14.75 -1.12 -7.09
CA VAL A 223 15.41 0.11 -7.55
C VAL A 223 16.12 -0.13 -8.86
N THR A 224 16.01 0.80 -9.79
CA THR A 224 16.81 0.84 -11.00
C THR A 224 17.92 1.86 -10.83
N MET A 225 19.16 1.45 -11.13
CA MET A 225 20.35 2.30 -10.98
C MET A 225 21.15 2.32 -12.26
N THR A 226 21.63 3.50 -12.61
CA THR A 226 22.52 3.72 -13.76
C THR A 226 23.88 4.19 -13.28
N PHE A 227 24.92 3.48 -13.64
CA PHE A 227 26.32 3.81 -13.35
C PHE A 227 27.08 4.07 -14.64
N LEU A 228 28.15 4.87 -14.54
CA LEU A 228 29.16 4.94 -15.59
C LEU A 228 30.11 3.73 -15.50
N MET A 229 30.77 3.38 -16.62
CA MET A 229 31.89 2.45 -16.65
C MET A 229 33.15 3.21 -16.99
N GLN A 230 34.25 2.89 -16.31
CA GLN A 230 35.60 3.40 -16.58
C GLN A 230 36.49 2.31 -17.13
#